data_296f369a1b36f2bf1ae3977ef0b158f4
#
_entry.id   296f369a1b36f2bf1ae3977ef0b158f4
#
_cell.length_a   1.000
_cell.length_b   1.000
_cell.length_c   1.000
_cell.angle_alpha   90.00
_cell.angle_beta   90.00
_cell.angle_gamma   90.00
#
_symmetry.space_group_name_H-M   'P 1'
#
loop_
_entity.id
_entity.type
_entity.pdbx_description
1 polymer ?
#
loop_
_entity_poly.entity_id
_entity_poly.type
_entity_poly.pdbx_seq_one_letter_code
_entity_poly.pdbx_strand_id
1 'polypeptide(L)'
;MSMLKRIAAALTALASAAVLGDITGTITTENGMAQKGVIRWSTRDKAYAVAKGNTEIQIKPSEVAEIEIDKPAGYDEAVAQVQKGQGAAAIPALRKIAETYRHLQWDKRAGRYLAEAYLETGKANDGLRACEAVIDDDASAAYMGDLAPAYWRALLALGRKAKLEAQLEKAAKSGDRFSAGAALTMRGDIILKEGAESSDAAKKALTDGYLRVVFLYNDPEIAGRLLPEALYKAAHCFEKLGQSGRADAMRTQIRRDYAASPWAAK
;
A
#
# COMPACT_ATOMS: atom_id res chain seq x y z
N MET A 1 6.77 50.33 51.79
CA MET A 1 6.02 50.90 50.66
C MET A 1 6.79 50.65 49.40
N SER A 2 6.35 49.80 48.55
CA SER A 2 6.32 49.84 47.09
C SER A 2 6.08 48.41 46.55
N MET A 3 4.89 48.17 46.07
CA MET A 3 4.49 46.97 45.36
C MET A 3 5.15 46.97 43.98
N LEU A 4 6.07 46.04 43.72
CA LEU A 4 6.50 45.73 42.36
C LEU A 4 5.54 44.68 41.77
N LYS A 5 4.75 45.12 40.80
CA LYS A 5 3.89 44.31 39.97
C LYS A 5 4.73 43.35 39.14
N ARG A 6 4.57 42.03 39.35
CA ARG A 6 5.05 40.98 38.45
C ARG A 6 4.08 40.87 37.28
N ILE A 7 4.52 41.33 36.11
CA ILE A 7 3.85 41.06 34.84
C ILE A 7 4.34 39.70 34.39
N ALA A 8 3.48 38.69 34.49
CA ALA A 8 3.71 37.41 33.86
C ALA A 8 3.39 37.56 32.37
N ALA A 9 4.39 37.57 31.52
CA ALA A 9 4.24 37.46 30.08
C ALA A 9 3.88 35.99 29.76
N ALA A 10 2.63 35.73 29.45
CA ALA A 10 2.25 34.50 28.85
C ALA A 10 2.73 34.48 27.41
N LEU A 11 3.84 33.77 27.14
CA LEU A 11 4.20 33.37 25.78
C LEU A 11 3.18 32.36 25.27
N THR A 12 2.23 32.84 24.52
CA THR A 12 1.41 31.99 23.63
C THR A 12 2.33 31.48 22.52
N ALA A 13 2.77 30.25 22.65
CA ALA A 13 3.37 29.53 21.55
C ALA A 13 2.30 29.35 20.46
N LEU A 14 2.30 30.23 19.47
CA LEU A 14 1.64 29.97 18.20
C LEU A 14 2.39 28.79 17.57
N ALA A 15 1.84 27.60 17.74
CA ALA A 15 2.18 26.46 16.89
C ALA A 15 1.92 26.92 15.46
N SER A 16 2.99 27.11 14.68
CA SER A 16 2.91 27.28 13.23
C SER A 16 2.27 26.03 12.67
N ALA A 17 0.95 26.04 12.53
CA ALA A 17 0.28 25.13 11.63
C ALA A 17 0.87 25.41 10.25
N ALA A 18 1.73 24.53 9.76
CA ALA A 18 2.11 24.53 8.36
C ALA A 18 0.81 24.69 7.58
N VAL A 19 0.70 25.70 6.75
CA VAL A 19 -0.44 25.91 5.85
C VAL A 19 -0.39 24.75 4.86
N LEU A 20 -1.01 23.65 5.25
CA LEU A 20 -1.40 22.58 4.34
C LEU A 20 -2.39 23.24 3.40
N GLY A 21 -2.08 23.32 2.11
CA GLY A 21 -3.01 23.85 1.12
C GLY A 21 -4.36 23.16 1.31
N ASP A 22 -5.45 23.91 1.16
CA ASP A 22 -6.80 23.40 1.30
C ASP A 22 -7.01 22.21 0.34
N ILE A 23 -7.34 21.05 0.89
CA ILE A 23 -7.63 19.87 0.10
C ILE A 23 -9.07 20.00 -0.39
N THR A 24 -9.24 20.30 -1.67
CA THR A 24 -10.56 20.41 -2.29
C THR A 24 -10.97 19.08 -2.91
N GLY A 25 -12.28 18.80 -2.86
CA GLY A 25 -12.82 17.58 -3.44
C GLY A 25 -14.33 17.50 -3.31
N THR A 26 -14.85 16.30 -3.55
CA THR A 26 -16.28 15.98 -3.45
C THR A 26 -16.46 14.76 -2.56
N ILE A 27 -17.37 14.81 -1.61
CA ILE A 27 -17.88 13.64 -0.90
C ILE A 27 -19.27 13.36 -1.39
N THR A 28 -19.49 12.17 -1.95
CA THR A 28 -20.81 11.65 -2.30
C THR A 28 -21.30 10.75 -1.17
N THR A 29 -22.48 11.04 -0.65
CA THR A 29 -23.09 10.27 0.42
C THR A 29 -23.89 9.09 -0.12
N GLU A 30 -24.19 8.10 0.73
CA GLU A 30 -24.97 6.89 0.38
C GLU A 30 -26.37 7.21 -0.21
N ASN A 31 -26.94 8.35 0.10
CA ASN A 31 -28.19 8.83 -0.50
C ASN A 31 -28.00 9.58 -1.82
N GLY A 32 -26.76 9.62 -2.37
CA GLY A 32 -26.45 10.25 -3.65
C GLY A 32 -26.21 11.75 -3.61
N MET A 33 -26.21 12.39 -2.43
CA MET A 33 -25.90 13.83 -2.34
C MET A 33 -24.40 14.08 -2.44
N ALA A 34 -23.98 14.93 -3.39
CA ALA A 34 -22.59 15.34 -3.56
C ALA A 34 -22.31 16.67 -2.84
N GLN A 35 -21.32 16.67 -1.96
CA GLN A 35 -20.87 17.84 -1.20
C GLN A 35 -19.46 18.21 -1.68
N LYS A 36 -19.34 19.32 -2.40
CA LYS A 36 -18.08 19.83 -2.94
C LYS A 36 -17.55 20.99 -2.10
N GLY A 37 -16.28 20.92 -1.69
CA GLY A 37 -15.66 21.97 -0.89
C GLY A 37 -14.26 21.61 -0.43
N VAL A 38 -13.76 22.33 0.56
CA VAL A 38 -12.52 21.97 1.26
C VAL A 38 -12.85 20.84 2.25
N ILE A 39 -12.17 19.72 2.08
CA ILE A 39 -12.41 18.51 2.87
C ILE A 39 -11.33 18.39 3.94
N ARG A 40 -11.75 18.12 5.17
CA ARG A 40 -10.87 17.87 6.31
C ARG A 40 -11.41 16.69 7.12
N TRP A 41 -10.51 15.94 7.73
CA TRP A 41 -10.90 14.94 8.74
C TRP A 41 -10.87 15.58 10.12
N SER A 42 -12.00 15.51 10.83
CA SER A 42 -12.08 15.89 12.24
C SER A 42 -11.78 14.69 13.12
N THR A 43 -10.59 14.65 13.73
CA THR A 43 -10.24 13.59 14.70
C THR A 43 -11.12 13.60 15.93
N ARG A 44 -11.62 14.79 16.34
CA ARG A 44 -12.50 14.96 17.48
C ARG A 44 -13.87 14.32 17.23
N ASP A 45 -14.44 14.62 16.06
CA ASP A 45 -15.83 14.24 15.74
C ASP A 45 -15.86 12.90 14.97
N LYS A 46 -14.70 12.38 14.59
CA LYS A 46 -14.52 11.20 13.73
C LYS A 46 -15.41 11.28 12.48
N ALA A 47 -15.38 12.44 11.84
CA ALA A 47 -16.21 12.79 10.69
C ALA A 47 -15.42 13.62 9.69
N TYR A 48 -15.89 13.63 8.45
CA TYR A 48 -15.40 14.55 7.43
C TYR A 48 -16.11 15.89 7.60
N ALA A 49 -15.34 16.98 7.55
CA ALA A 49 -15.85 18.34 7.48
C ALA A 49 -15.65 18.85 6.05
N VAL A 50 -16.75 19.24 5.39
CA VAL A 50 -16.72 19.83 4.04
C VAL A 50 -17.11 21.29 4.17
N ALA A 51 -16.13 22.18 3.94
CA ALA A 51 -16.33 23.62 4.01
C ALA A 51 -16.57 24.22 2.62
N LYS A 52 -17.64 25.04 2.50
CA LYS A 52 -17.98 25.81 1.31
C LYS A 52 -18.34 27.24 1.72
N GLY A 53 -17.42 28.18 1.48
CA GLY A 53 -17.56 29.55 1.97
C GLY A 53 -17.62 29.57 3.52
N ASN A 54 -18.69 30.15 4.06
CA ASN A 54 -18.89 30.23 5.52
C ASN A 54 -19.68 29.06 6.12
N THR A 55 -19.99 28.04 5.33
CA THR A 55 -20.76 26.88 5.77
C THR A 55 -19.86 25.67 5.86
N GLU A 56 -19.96 24.91 6.94
CA GLU A 56 -19.30 23.63 7.12
C GLU A 56 -20.35 22.54 7.36
N ILE A 57 -20.24 21.44 6.64
CA ILE A 57 -21.13 20.27 6.76
C ILE A 57 -20.27 19.13 7.29
N GLN A 58 -20.76 18.43 8.32
CA GLN A 58 -20.10 17.23 8.83
C GLN A 58 -20.80 15.98 8.27
N ILE A 59 -19.99 15.01 7.79
CA ILE A 59 -20.45 13.76 7.19
C ILE A 59 -19.72 12.61 7.89
N LYS A 60 -20.47 11.67 8.45
CA LYS A 60 -19.91 10.50 9.10
C LYS A 60 -19.35 9.51 8.07
N PRO A 61 -18.31 8.72 8.38
CA PRO A 61 -17.79 7.70 7.47
C PRO A 61 -18.87 6.70 6.98
N SER A 62 -19.82 6.37 7.83
CA SER A 62 -20.93 5.47 7.48
C SER A 62 -21.94 6.07 6.49
N GLU A 63 -21.86 7.36 6.22
CA GLU A 63 -22.74 8.08 5.29
C GLU A 63 -22.05 8.33 3.94
N VAL A 64 -20.75 7.97 3.84
CA VAL A 64 -19.92 8.25 2.66
C VAL A 64 -19.95 7.06 1.71
N ALA A 65 -20.45 7.28 0.50
CA ALA A 65 -20.34 6.34 -0.61
C ALA A 65 -19.00 6.50 -1.35
N GLU A 66 -18.57 7.75 -1.56
CA GLU A 66 -17.36 8.03 -2.34
C GLU A 66 -16.70 9.34 -1.90
N ILE A 67 -15.37 9.39 -2.00
CA ILE A 67 -14.56 10.61 -1.83
C ILE A 67 -13.71 10.79 -3.08
N GLU A 68 -13.92 11.89 -3.77
CA GLU A 68 -13.12 12.31 -4.90
C GLU A 68 -12.23 13.49 -4.52
N ILE A 69 -10.92 13.28 -4.56
CA ILE A 69 -9.91 14.31 -4.26
C ILE A 69 -8.85 14.25 -5.34
N ASP A 70 -8.39 15.41 -5.78
CA ASP A 70 -7.32 15.51 -6.76
C ASP A 70 -6.06 14.79 -6.29
N LYS A 71 -5.36 14.22 -7.27
CA LYS A 71 -4.11 13.53 -7.01
C LYS A 71 -3.08 14.47 -6.36
N PRO A 72 -2.46 14.07 -5.25
CA PRO A 72 -1.42 14.88 -4.61
C PRO A 72 -0.24 15.17 -5.54
N ALA A 73 0.25 16.40 -5.52
CA ALA A 73 1.45 16.77 -6.27
C ALA A 73 2.66 15.91 -5.84
N GLY A 74 3.44 15.44 -6.82
CA GLY A 74 4.61 14.59 -6.58
C GLY A 74 4.31 13.11 -6.31
N TYR A 75 3.03 12.70 -6.26
CA TYR A 75 2.68 11.30 -6.04
C TYR A 75 3.21 10.38 -7.15
N ASP A 76 2.94 10.70 -8.41
CA ASP A 76 3.36 9.85 -9.54
C ASP A 76 4.89 9.77 -9.64
N GLU A 77 5.60 10.86 -9.35
CA GLU A 77 7.06 10.89 -9.33
C GLU A 77 7.60 9.97 -8.23
N ALA A 78 7.06 10.07 -7.02
CA ALA A 78 7.46 9.21 -5.91
C ALA A 78 7.17 7.74 -6.19
N VAL A 79 6.02 7.42 -6.79
CA VAL A 79 5.70 6.04 -7.23
C VAL A 79 6.70 5.55 -8.28
N ALA A 80 7.02 6.37 -9.28
CA ALA A 80 8.00 6.02 -10.30
C ALA A 80 9.40 5.77 -9.71
N GLN A 81 9.80 6.54 -8.68
CA GLN A 81 11.06 6.30 -7.96
C GLN A 81 11.07 4.92 -7.27
N VAL A 82 9.99 4.55 -6.55
CA VAL A 82 9.87 3.21 -5.94
C VAL A 82 9.96 2.12 -7.01
N GLN A 83 9.24 2.26 -8.11
CA GLN A 83 9.24 1.27 -9.20
C GLN A 83 10.61 1.08 -9.86
N LYS A 84 11.46 2.12 -9.84
CA LYS A 84 12.84 2.10 -10.35
C LYS A 84 13.89 1.63 -9.32
N GLY A 85 13.48 1.19 -8.13
CA GLY A 85 14.41 0.82 -7.08
C GLY A 85 15.08 2.02 -6.39
N GLN A 86 14.44 3.16 -6.37
CA GLN A 86 14.92 4.40 -5.75
C GLN A 86 14.10 4.79 -4.51
N GLY A 87 13.65 3.80 -3.75
CA GLY A 87 12.73 3.97 -2.62
C GLY A 87 13.21 5.00 -1.59
N ALA A 88 14.53 5.09 -1.34
CA ALA A 88 15.07 6.07 -0.41
C ALA A 88 14.69 7.52 -0.77
N ALA A 89 14.68 7.86 -2.05
CA ALA A 89 14.31 9.19 -2.55
C ALA A 89 12.81 9.45 -2.44
N ALA A 90 11.98 8.42 -2.57
CA ALA A 90 10.52 8.52 -2.53
C ALA A 90 9.95 8.69 -1.11
N ILE A 91 10.63 8.17 -0.07
CA ILE A 91 10.14 8.14 1.31
C ILE A 91 9.63 9.50 1.82
N PRO A 92 10.36 10.63 1.67
CA PRO A 92 9.90 11.91 2.20
C PRO A 92 8.57 12.38 1.59
N ALA A 93 8.43 12.25 0.27
CA ALA A 93 7.22 12.66 -0.45
C ALA A 93 6.03 11.75 -0.09
N LEU A 94 6.22 10.43 -0.11
CA LEU A 94 5.15 9.47 0.21
C LEU A 94 4.69 9.61 1.67
N ARG A 95 5.61 9.82 2.61
CA ARG A 95 5.26 10.08 4.01
C ARG A 95 4.41 11.34 4.15
N LYS A 96 4.85 12.44 3.53
CA LYS A 96 4.09 13.69 3.55
C LYS A 96 2.68 13.51 2.98
N ILE A 97 2.54 12.77 1.88
CA ILE A 97 1.23 12.49 1.27
C ILE A 97 0.38 11.65 2.23
N ALA A 98 0.92 10.55 2.79
CA ALA A 98 0.18 9.68 3.71
C ALA A 98 -0.32 10.43 4.95
N GLU A 99 0.50 11.34 5.50
CA GLU A 99 0.13 12.16 6.65
C GLU A 99 -0.91 13.25 6.30
N THR A 100 -0.69 13.97 5.19
CA THR A 100 -1.55 15.09 4.77
C THR A 100 -2.93 14.64 4.34
N TYR A 101 -3.02 13.50 3.66
CA TYR A 101 -4.28 12.97 3.11
C TYR A 101 -4.85 11.83 3.95
N ARG A 102 -4.53 11.79 5.24
CA ARG A 102 -5.05 10.76 6.15
C ARG A 102 -6.57 10.76 6.17
N HIS A 103 -7.17 9.57 6.07
CA HIS A 103 -8.61 9.32 5.89
C HIS A 103 -9.21 9.81 4.55
N LEU A 104 -8.38 10.34 3.64
CA LEU A 104 -8.83 10.90 2.37
C LEU A 104 -8.46 10.01 1.16
N GLN A 105 -8.30 8.71 1.36
CA GLN A 105 -7.98 7.66 0.38
C GLN A 105 -6.54 7.69 -0.19
N TRP A 106 -5.90 8.86 -0.31
CA TRP A 106 -4.52 8.93 -0.78
C TRP A 106 -3.50 8.44 0.24
N ASP A 107 -3.85 8.44 1.53
CA ASP A 107 -3.09 7.82 2.60
C ASP A 107 -2.88 6.32 2.37
N LYS A 108 -3.94 5.60 1.98
CA LYS A 108 -3.87 4.16 1.67
C LYS A 108 -2.94 3.88 0.49
N ARG A 109 -3.07 4.66 -0.59
CA ARG A 109 -2.23 4.54 -1.79
C ARG A 109 -0.78 4.90 -1.51
N ALA A 110 -0.53 6.02 -0.82
CA ALA A 110 0.82 6.44 -0.43
C ALA A 110 1.43 5.48 0.60
N GLY A 111 0.64 5.00 1.57
CA GLY A 111 1.07 4.04 2.58
C GLY A 111 1.60 2.75 1.99
N ARG A 112 0.98 2.23 0.93
CA ARG A 112 1.49 1.08 0.19
C ARG A 112 2.90 1.32 -0.34
N TYR A 113 3.08 2.37 -1.15
CA TYR A 113 4.38 2.65 -1.77
C TYR A 113 5.43 3.09 -0.73
N LEU A 114 5.01 3.75 0.34
CA LEU A 114 5.89 4.07 1.47
C LEU A 114 6.41 2.79 2.15
N ALA A 115 5.54 1.81 2.35
CA ALA A 115 5.96 0.51 2.88
C ALA A 115 6.92 -0.22 1.93
N GLU A 116 6.64 -0.22 0.63
CA GLU A 116 7.53 -0.79 -0.39
C GLU A 116 8.90 -0.09 -0.39
N ALA A 117 8.95 1.23 -0.32
CA ALA A 117 10.19 2.01 -0.26
C ALA A 117 11.00 1.71 1.01
N TYR A 118 10.34 1.53 2.14
CA TYR A 118 11.02 1.11 3.37
C TYR A 118 11.56 -0.31 3.29
N LEU A 119 10.81 -1.24 2.71
CA LEU A 119 11.26 -2.63 2.52
C LEU A 119 12.49 -2.70 1.59
N GLU A 120 12.48 -1.93 0.50
CA GLU A 120 13.59 -1.82 -0.43
C GLU A 120 14.87 -1.31 0.26
N THR A 121 14.72 -0.37 1.19
CA THR A 121 15.84 0.20 1.96
C THR A 121 16.22 -0.61 3.22
N GLY A 122 15.68 -1.83 3.39
CA GLY A 122 15.95 -2.70 4.54
C GLY A 122 15.28 -2.26 5.84
N LYS A 123 14.38 -1.28 5.80
CA LYS A 123 13.69 -0.71 6.98
C LYS A 123 12.33 -1.38 7.22
N ALA A 124 12.34 -2.71 7.37
CA ALA A 124 11.11 -3.50 7.47
C ALA A 124 10.16 -3.08 8.60
N ASN A 125 10.70 -2.63 9.75
CA ASN A 125 9.86 -2.12 10.84
C ASN A 125 9.13 -0.82 10.48
N ASP A 126 9.78 0.08 9.71
CA ASP A 126 9.14 1.30 9.24
C ASP A 126 8.08 0.98 8.19
N GLY A 127 8.36 0.02 7.29
CA GLY A 127 7.40 -0.50 6.33
C GLY A 127 6.17 -1.11 7.01
N LEU A 128 6.38 -1.90 8.07
CA LEU A 128 5.30 -2.46 8.87
C LEU A 128 4.43 -1.35 9.48
N ARG A 129 5.05 -0.33 10.12
CA ARG A 129 4.33 0.81 10.70
C ARG A 129 3.51 1.61 9.67
N ALA A 130 4.08 1.81 8.48
CA ALA A 130 3.36 2.49 7.39
C ALA A 130 2.10 1.72 6.97
N CYS A 131 2.15 0.39 6.93
CA CYS A 131 0.97 -0.44 6.68
C CYS A 131 -0.02 -0.40 7.85
N GLU A 132 0.46 -0.54 9.09
CA GLU A 132 -0.39 -0.59 10.28
C GLU A 132 -1.16 0.72 10.47
N ALA A 133 -0.58 1.88 10.13
CA ALA A 133 -1.29 3.16 10.16
C ALA A 133 -2.54 3.19 9.26
N VAL A 134 -2.52 2.47 8.13
CA VAL A 134 -3.69 2.32 7.25
C VAL A 134 -4.65 1.25 7.78
N ILE A 135 -4.12 0.15 8.32
CA ILE A 135 -4.89 -0.99 8.83
C ILE A 135 -5.69 -0.59 10.08
N ASP A 136 -5.19 0.32 10.89
CA ASP A 136 -5.89 0.86 12.06
C ASP A 136 -7.21 1.55 11.67
N ASP A 137 -7.23 2.16 10.47
CA ASP A 137 -8.43 2.83 9.94
C ASP A 137 -9.31 1.86 9.11
N ASP A 138 -8.68 0.81 8.52
CA ASP A 138 -9.35 -0.18 7.68
C ASP A 138 -8.71 -1.57 7.89
N ALA A 139 -9.25 -2.33 8.82
CA ALA A 139 -8.73 -3.65 9.17
C ALA A 139 -8.71 -4.64 8.00
N SER A 140 -9.54 -4.44 6.97
CA SER A 140 -9.56 -5.30 5.79
C SER A 140 -8.31 -5.13 4.92
N ALA A 141 -7.67 -3.96 4.96
CA ALA A 141 -6.43 -3.67 4.23
C ALA A 141 -5.25 -4.59 4.64
N ALA A 142 -5.35 -5.27 5.78
CA ALA A 142 -4.35 -6.26 6.20
C ALA A 142 -4.35 -7.54 5.34
N TYR A 143 -5.47 -7.85 4.67
CA TYR A 143 -5.62 -9.08 3.89
C TYR A 143 -6.32 -8.88 2.54
N MET A 144 -6.79 -7.67 2.22
CA MET A 144 -7.44 -7.34 0.95
C MET A 144 -6.83 -6.09 0.31
N GLY A 145 -6.91 -6.04 -1.03
CA GLY A 145 -6.51 -4.88 -1.82
C GLY A 145 -4.99 -4.68 -1.92
N ASP A 146 -4.60 -3.49 -2.38
CA ASP A 146 -3.23 -3.19 -2.81
C ASP A 146 -2.20 -3.07 -1.68
N LEU A 147 -2.63 -2.76 -0.46
CA LEU A 147 -1.73 -2.66 0.69
C LEU A 147 -1.29 -4.02 1.21
N ALA A 148 -2.18 -5.01 1.16
CA ALA A 148 -1.96 -6.32 1.77
C ALA A 148 -0.64 -6.99 1.34
N PRO A 149 -0.24 -7.03 0.06
CA PRO A 149 1.04 -7.61 -0.33
C PRO A 149 2.26 -6.91 0.26
N ALA A 150 2.24 -5.57 0.43
CA ALA A 150 3.33 -4.84 1.07
C ALA A 150 3.40 -5.16 2.57
N TYR A 151 2.26 -5.22 3.23
CA TYR A 151 2.16 -5.63 4.64
C TYR A 151 2.69 -7.05 4.87
N TRP A 152 2.32 -8.01 4.03
CA TRP A 152 2.81 -9.39 4.12
C TRP A 152 4.31 -9.49 3.90
N ARG A 153 4.88 -8.73 2.96
CA ARG A 153 6.34 -8.64 2.77
C ARG A 153 7.05 -8.11 4.01
N ALA A 154 6.47 -7.09 4.68
CA ALA A 154 7.01 -6.58 5.93
C ALA A 154 6.98 -7.64 7.05
N LEU A 155 5.86 -8.35 7.20
CA LEU A 155 5.73 -9.45 8.17
C LEU A 155 6.72 -10.58 7.88
N LEU A 156 6.89 -10.96 6.60
CA LEU A 156 7.86 -11.99 6.18
C LEU A 156 9.29 -11.55 6.48
N ALA A 157 9.65 -10.30 6.18
CA ALA A 157 10.98 -9.76 6.45
C ALA A 157 11.33 -9.79 7.94
N LEU A 158 10.34 -9.51 8.80
CA LEU A 158 10.46 -9.48 10.25
C LEU A 158 10.25 -10.84 10.94
N GLY A 159 10.02 -11.91 10.17
CA GLY A 159 9.80 -13.25 10.73
C GLY A 159 8.48 -13.39 11.51
N ARG A 160 7.50 -12.54 11.26
CA ARG A 160 6.19 -12.56 11.93
C ARG A 160 5.26 -13.62 11.33
N LYS A 161 5.72 -14.88 11.29
CA LYS A 161 5.11 -16.00 10.56
C LYS A 161 3.64 -16.22 10.90
N ALA A 162 3.30 -16.35 12.18
CA ALA A 162 1.92 -16.65 12.60
C ALA A 162 0.93 -15.54 12.16
N LYS A 163 1.34 -14.27 12.29
CA LYS A 163 0.53 -13.12 11.85
C LYS A 163 0.37 -13.13 10.32
N LEU A 164 1.44 -13.43 9.59
CA LEU A 164 1.42 -13.52 8.13
C LEU A 164 0.47 -14.63 7.67
N GLU A 165 0.61 -15.85 8.18
CA GLU A 165 -0.24 -16.98 7.79
C GLU A 165 -1.72 -16.71 8.04
N ALA A 166 -2.06 -16.08 9.18
CA ALA A 166 -3.44 -15.68 9.48
C ALA A 166 -4.00 -14.68 8.44
N GLN A 167 -3.19 -13.74 7.94
CA GLN A 167 -3.65 -12.81 6.90
C GLN A 167 -3.81 -13.50 5.55
N LEU A 168 -2.88 -14.40 5.17
CA LEU A 168 -2.98 -15.15 3.92
C LEU A 168 -4.20 -16.07 3.90
N GLU A 169 -4.57 -16.65 5.04
CA GLU A 169 -5.78 -17.45 5.17
C GLU A 169 -7.05 -16.59 4.98
N LYS A 170 -7.10 -15.40 5.59
CA LYS A 170 -8.18 -14.44 5.38
C LYS A 170 -8.28 -14.02 3.91
N ALA A 171 -7.15 -13.69 3.28
CA ALA A 171 -7.10 -13.31 1.87
C ALA A 171 -7.66 -14.42 0.96
N ALA A 172 -7.27 -15.66 1.20
CA ALA A 172 -7.76 -16.80 0.43
C ALA A 172 -9.27 -17.05 0.57
N LYS A 173 -9.88 -16.62 1.69
CA LYS A 173 -11.31 -16.77 2.00
C LYS A 173 -12.14 -15.51 1.72
N SER A 174 -11.51 -14.39 1.37
CA SER A 174 -12.18 -13.08 1.24
C SER A 174 -13.12 -12.96 0.05
N GLY A 175 -13.00 -13.84 -0.94
CA GLY A 175 -13.68 -13.71 -2.24
C GLY A 175 -12.99 -12.70 -3.19
N ASP A 176 -12.06 -11.89 -2.71
CA ASP A 176 -11.26 -10.99 -3.56
C ASP A 176 -10.19 -11.78 -4.33
N ARG A 177 -10.39 -11.94 -5.63
CA ARG A 177 -9.51 -12.74 -6.50
C ARG A 177 -8.08 -12.20 -6.55
N PHE A 178 -7.91 -10.87 -6.54
CA PHE A 178 -6.57 -10.28 -6.51
C PHE A 178 -5.81 -10.69 -5.24
N SER A 179 -6.41 -10.51 -4.08
CA SER A 179 -5.78 -10.84 -2.80
C SER A 179 -5.50 -12.33 -2.64
N ALA A 180 -6.41 -13.18 -3.13
CA ALA A 180 -6.20 -14.63 -3.13
C ALA A 180 -5.01 -15.05 -4.02
N GLY A 181 -4.87 -14.45 -5.21
CA GLY A 181 -3.72 -14.69 -6.10
C GLY A 181 -2.41 -14.17 -5.51
N ALA A 182 -2.41 -12.95 -4.94
CA ALA A 182 -1.26 -12.39 -4.25
C ALA A 182 -0.83 -13.24 -3.04
N ALA A 183 -1.78 -13.83 -2.31
CA ALA A 183 -1.50 -14.75 -1.21
C ALA A 183 -0.79 -16.04 -1.67
N LEU A 184 -1.11 -16.56 -2.85
CA LEU A 184 -0.38 -17.68 -3.44
C LEU A 184 1.07 -17.30 -3.80
N THR A 185 1.27 -16.10 -4.38
CA THR A 185 2.63 -15.58 -4.62
C THR A 185 3.42 -15.50 -3.31
N MET A 186 2.83 -14.95 -2.26
CA MET A 186 3.46 -14.84 -0.94
C MET A 186 3.76 -16.21 -0.32
N ARG A 187 2.92 -17.22 -0.52
CA ARG A 187 3.23 -18.60 -0.09
C ARG A 187 4.46 -19.15 -0.77
N GLY A 188 4.64 -18.88 -2.07
CA GLY A 188 5.88 -19.19 -2.76
C GLY A 188 7.10 -18.53 -2.13
N ASP A 189 7.01 -17.25 -1.76
CA ASP A 189 8.09 -16.51 -1.09
C ASP A 189 8.43 -17.11 0.29
N ILE A 190 7.43 -17.50 1.07
CA ILE A 190 7.63 -18.17 2.36
C ILE A 190 8.38 -19.49 2.16
N ILE A 191 7.93 -20.32 1.21
CA ILE A 191 8.56 -21.61 0.90
C ILE A 191 10.04 -21.43 0.52
N LEU A 192 10.36 -20.47 -0.35
CA LEU A 192 11.75 -20.19 -0.73
C LEU A 192 12.58 -19.75 0.46
N LYS A 193 12.08 -18.82 1.26
CA LYS A 193 12.80 -18.29 2.41
C LYS A 193 13.06 -19.37 3.47
N GLU A 194 12.06 -20.17 3.79
CA GLU A 194 12.17 -21.24 4.80
C GLU A 194 13.06 -22.39 4.32
N GLY A 195 13.03 -22.69 3.04
CA GLY A 195 13.87 -23.72 2.43
C GLY A 195 15.28 -23.24 2.04
N ALA A 196 15.73 -22.08 2.56
CA ALA A 196 17.02 -21.46 2.26
C ALA A 196 17.31 -21.42 0.75
N GLU A 197 16.26 -21.18 -0.04
CA GLU A 197 16.30 -21.11 -1.51
C GLU A 197 16.89 -22.35 -2.21
N SER A 198 16.80 -23.51 -1.58
CA SER A 198 17.24 -24.79 -2.16
C SER A 198 16.44 -25.16 -3.42
N SER A 199 16.96 -26.11 -4.20
CA SER A 199 16.25 -26.63 -5.37
C SER A 199 14.90 -27.26 -5.02
N ASP A 200 14.80 -27.95 -3.89
CA ASP A 200 13.53 -28.52 -3.42
C ASP A 200 12.53 -27.41 -3.02
N ALA A 201 13.00 -26.36 -2.35
CA ALA A 201 12.19 -25.20 -2.06
C ALA A 201 11.72 -24.49 -3.33
N ALA A 202 12.61 -24.33 -4.33
CA ALA A 202 12.27 -23.76 -5.62
C ALA A 202 11.19 -24.58 -6.35
N LYS A 203 11.30 -25.91 -6.36
CA LYS A 203 10.30 -26.81 -6.94
C LYS A 203 8.95 -26.64 -6.24
N LYS A 204 8.93 -26.64 -4.90
CA LYS A 204 7.72 -26.49 -4.11
C LYS A 204 7.10 -25.10 -4.28
N ALA A 205 7.90 -24.02 -4.29
CA ALA A 205 7.41 -22.65 -4.52
C ALA A 205 6.77 -22.50 -5.91
N LEU A 206 7.32 -23.17 -6.94
CA LEU A 206 6.71 -23.23 -8.26
C LEU A 206 5.32 -23.86 -8.21
N THR A 207 5.21 -25.08 -7.65
CA THR A 207 3.98 -25.87 -7.69
C THR A 207 2.89 -25.35 -6.76
N ASP A 208 3.24 -24.92 -5.56
CA ASP A 208 2.27 -24.53 -4.53
C ASP A 208 1.98 -23.02 -4.51
N GLY A 209 2.81 -22.23 -5.21
CA GLY A 209 2.73 -20.78 -5.28
C GLY A 209 2.60 -20.25 -6.70
N TYR A 210 3.74 -19.95 -7.33
CA TYR A 210 3.80 -19.07 -8.52
C TYR A 210 3.06 -19.60 -9.74
N LEU A 211 3.21 -20.89 -10.11
CA LEU A 211 2.51 -21.46 -11.27
C LEU A 211 1.01 -21.54 -11.04
N ARG A 212 0.56 -21.72 -9.81
CA ARG A 212 -0.88 -21.66 -9.52
C ARG A 212 -1.45 -20.27 -9.81
N VAL A 213 -0.70 -19.20 -9.55
CA VAL A 213 -1.12 -17.83 -9.92
C VAL A 213 -1.23 -17.73 -11.44
N VAL A 214 -0.20 -18.17 -12.16
CA VAL A 214 -0.16 -18.11 -13.63
C VAL A 214 -1.34 -18.85 -14.27
N PHE A 215 -1.74 -20.01 -13.74
CA PHE A 215 -2.80 -20.82 -14.32
C PHE A 215 -4.21 -20.43 -13.86
N LEU A 216 -4.38 -19.94 -12.62
CA LEU A 216 -5.70 -19.71 -12.01
C LEU A 216 -6.18 -18.27 -12.07
N TYR A 217 -5.26 -17.30 -12.29
CA TYR A 217 -5.55 -15.88 -12.21
C TYR A 217 -5.16 -15.11 -13.48
N ASN A 218 -5.45 -15.72 -14.63
CA ASN A 218 -5.13 -15.17 -15.95
C ASN A 218 -6.27 -14.37 -16.59
N ASP A 219 -7.32 -14.05 -15.84
CA ASP A 219 -8.37 -13.20 -16.36
C ASP A 219 -7.89 -11.74 -16.54
N PRO A 220 -8.42 -11.02 -17.57
CA PRO A 220 -7.88 -9.71 -17.97
C PRO A 220 -7.88 -8.65 -16.88
N GLU A 221 -8.83 -8.69 -15.94
CA GLU A 221 -8.99 -7.65 -14.91
C GLU A 221 -7.87 -7.67 -13.88
N ILE A 222 -7.34 -8.85 -13.56
CA ILE A 222 -6.32 -9.03 -12.51
C ILE A 222 -4.98 -9.54 -13.04
N ALA A 223 -4.94 -10.14 -14.23
CA ALA A 223 -3.73 -10.72 -14.80
C ALA A 223 -2.56 -9.74 -14.84
N GLY A 224 -2.79 -8.52 -15.32
CA GLY A 224 -1.77 -7.48 -15.40
C GLY A 224 -1.16 -7.07 -14.06
N ARG A 225 -1.88 -7.34 -12.95
CA ARG A 225 -1.44 -7.00 -11.59
C ARG A 225 -0.73 -8.16 -10.88
N LEU A 226 -1.06 -9.40 -11.22
CA LEU A 226 -0.58 -10.61 -10.54
C LEU A 226 0.49 -11.36 -11.33
N LEU A 227 0.25 -11.56 -12.63
CA LEU A 227 1.08 -12.45 -13.44
C LEU A 227 2.53 -11.99 -13.60
N PRO A 228 2.84 -10.70 -13.81
CA PRO A 228 4.23 -10.27 -13.99
C PRO A 228 5.15 -10.67 -12.82
N GLU A 229 4.69 -10.49 -11.59
CA GLU A 229 5.44 -10.89 -10.40
C GLU A 229 5.57 -12.40 -10.28
N ALA A 230 4.47 -13.13 -10.49
CA ALA A 230 4.45 -14.59 -10.41
C ALA A 230 5.35 -15.23 -11.49
N LEU A 231 5.30 -14.73 -12.73
CA LEU A 231 6.16 -15.18 -13.83
C LEU A 231 7.63 -14.90 -13.55
N TYR A 232 7.97 -13.72 -13.04
CA TYR A 232 9.33 -13.37 -12.68
C TYR A 232 9.90 -14.30 -11.62
N LYS A 233 9.15 -14.56 -10.56
CA LYS A 233 9.53 -15.46 -9.47
C LYS A 233 9.59 -16.91 -9.93
N ALA A 234 8.69 -17.33 -10.81
CA ALA A 234 8.74 -18.64 -11.44
C ALA A 234 10.01 -18.80 -12.31
N ALA A 235 10.39 -17.78 -13.08
CA ALA A 235 11.62 -17.79 -13.86
C ALA A 235 12.85 -18.01 -12.96
N HIS A 236 12.93 -17.29 -11.84
CA HIS A 236 14.02 -17.47 -10.87
C HIS A 236 14.07 -18.89 -10.29
N CYS A 237 12.92 -19.48 -9.97
CA CYS A 237 12.86 -20.87 -9.54
C CYS A 237 13.33 -21.85 -10.63
N PHE A 238 12.93 -21.64 -11.90
CA PHE A 238 13.38 -22.46 -13.02
C PHE A 238 14.89 -22.39 -13.23
N GLU A 239 15.51 -21.21 -13.04
CA GLU A 239 16.98 -21.08 -13.07
C GLU A 239 17.67 -21.92 -12.00
N LYS A 240 17.15 -21.83 -10.73
CA LYS A 240 17.67 -22.65 -9.63
C LYS A 240 17.56 -24.17 -9.90
N LEU A 241 16.63 -24.57 -10.75
CA LEU A 241 16.44 -25.96 -11.19
C LEU A 241 17.22 -26.32 -12.46
N GLY A 242 18.05 -25.42 -13.00
CA GLY A 242 18.80 -25.64 -14.24
C GLY A 242 17.92 -25.65 -15.50
N GLN A 243 16.68 -25.13 -15.43
CA GLN A 243 15.71 -25.13 -16.53
C GLN A 243 15.66 -23.78 -17.24
N SER A 244 16.80 -23.32 -17.79
CA SER A 244 16.97 -22.00 -18.39
C SER A 244 15.94 -21.69 -19.49
N GLY A 245 15.64 -22.63 -20.36
CA GLY A 245 14.64 -22.43 -21.42
C GLY A 245 13.25 -22.10 -20.89
N ARG A 246 12.84 -22.67 -19.75
CA ARG A 246 11.58 -22.31 -19.09
C ARG A 246 11.64 -20.93 -18.43
N ALA A 247 12.77 -20.61 -17.82
CA ALA A 247 12.98 -19.29 -17.24
C ALA A 247 12.90 -18.19 -18.31
N ASP A 248 13.55 -18.40 -19.46
CA ASP A 248 13.51 -17.47 -20.60
C ASP A 248 12.11 -17.32 -21.19
N ALA A 249 11.34 -18.40 -21.26
CA ALA A 249 9.95 -18.35 -21.70
C ALA A 249 9.09 -17.44 -20.78
N MET A 250 9.24 -17.58 -19.45
CA MET A 250 8.54 -16.73 -18.48
C MET A 250 8.93 -15.24 -18.65
N ARG A 251 10.22 -14.94 -18.76
CA ARG A 251 10.68 -13.55 -18.98
C ARG A 251 10.23 -12.98 -20.33
N THR A 252 10.22 -13.79 -21.37
CA THR A 252 9.73 -13.39 -22.68
C THR A 252 8.23 -13.05 -22.61
N GLN A 253 7.46 -13.85 -21.89
CA GLN A 253 6.05 -13.59 -21.67
C GLN A 253 5.83 -12.26 -20.94
N ILE A 254 6.62 -11.96 -19.88
CA ILE A 254 6.49 -10.67 -19.17
C ILE A 254 6.76 -9.52 -20.15
N ARG A 255 7.83 -9.56 -20.93
CA ARG A 255 8.18 -8.49 -21.89
C ARG A 255 7.16 -8.31 -23.00
N ARG A 256 6.55 -9.41 -23.47
CA ARG A 256 5.56 -9.37 -24.55
C ARG A 256 4.18 -8.88 -24.04
N ASP A 257 3.70 -9.44 -22.94
CA ASP A 257 2.31 -9.26 -22.52
C ASP A 257 2.14 -8.17 -21.44
N TYR A 258 3.24 -7.86 -20.73
CA TYR A 258 3.23 -6.96 -19.57
C TYR A 258 4.39 -5.95 -19.59
N ALA A 259 4.70 -5.40 -20.76
CA ALA A 259 5.85 -4.50 -20.95
C ALA A 259 5.85 -3.25 -20.04
N ALA A 260 4.66 -2.77 -19.64
CA ALA A 260 4.52 -1.64 -18.72
C ALA A 260 4.73 -2.03 -17.23
N SER A 261 4.85 -3.32 -16.92
CA SER A 261 5.08 -3.76 -15.54
C SER A 261 6.51 -3.48 -15.09
N PRO A 262 6.73 -3.09 -13.82
CA PRO A 262 8.08 -2.97 -13.25
C PRO A 262 8.90 -4.27 -13.32
N TRP A 263 8.24 -5.42 -13.45
CA TRP A 263 8.87 -6.73 -13.56
C TRP A 263 9.43 -7.00 -14.96
N ALA A 264 9.02 -6.25 -15.98
CA ALA A 264 9.56 -6.39 -17.32
C ALA A 264 11.00 -5.87 -17.48
N ALA A 265 11.41 -4.97 -16.58
CA ALA A 265 12.75 -4.36 -16.55
C ALA A 265 13.75 -5.12 -15.64
N LYS A 266 13.28 -6.15 -14.92
CA LYS A 266 14.10 -7.01 -14.07
C LYS A 266 14.50 -8.28 -14.80
#